data_6d6792e154bc5512eef66e18e43608c1
#
_entry.id   6d6792e154bc5512eef66e18e43608c1
#
_cell.length_a   1.000
_cell.length_b   1.000
_cell.length_c   1.000
_cell.angle_alpha   90.00
_cell.angle_beta   90.00
_cell.angle_gamma   90.00
#
_symmetry.space_group_name_H-M   'P 1'
#
loop_
_entity.id
_entity.type
_entity.pdbx_description
1 polymer ?
#
loop_
_entity_poly.entity_id
_entity_poly.type
_entity_poly.pdbx_seq_one_letter_code
_entity_poly.pdbx_strand_id
1 'polypeptide(L)'
;MSSTAIPSLRPVPASRPSARPVAGDAGDAALREITDDVMRPLVTRPGAGWWACFAASTIALTIGVAMVAYEIATGIGVWGLNRTVGWAFDITNFVFWIGIGHAGTLISAILLLLRQRWRTAISRSAEAMTIFAVMCAALFPLIHMGRPWLAFWVMPYPNSRGPLWVNFRSPLLWDVFAINTYLTISLVFWYLGMIPDFATMRDRTDAPVRRFAYSVLSLGWNGSARTWSRYETATTLLAGLATPLVISVHSIVSMDFATSVLPGWHTTLFPPYFVAGAVFSGFGMVMTLLIIVRAVMHLERYITAAHLEAMGKIMLLTGSIVGFAYATELFNAWYSHNVYERYAFLNRLAGPYAWCFWIMVGCNALAPQVLWLRRARRSVPLLFVLSILVNVGMWFERFVIIVTSLHRSYLPSSWTMYRPTIVEVGTLAGSFGLFFTCFLLFIRVLPMIAMWEIKAGAGRAAERRA
;
A
#
# COMPACT_ATOMS: atom_id res chain seq x y z
N MET A 1 -53.31 -12.99 56.21
CA MET A 1 -52.10 -12.25 55.75
C MET A 1 -50.94 -13.21 55.84
N SER A 2 -50.63 -13.84 54.73
CA SER A 2 -49.60 -14.90 54.62
C SER A 2 -48.29 -14.28 54.16
N SER A 3 -47.26 -14.33 55.01
CA SER A 3 -45.91 -13.90 54.73
C SER A 3 -45.18 -15.02 53.99
N THR A 4 -44.93 -14.85 52.72
CA THR A 4 -44.06 -15.73 51.89
C THR A 4 -42.61 -15.36 52.13
N ALA A 5 -41.89 -16.19 52.85
CA ALA A 5 -40.47 -16.11 53.07
C ALA A 5 -39.73 -16.47 51.75
N ILE A 6 -38.83 -15.57 51.31
CA ILE A 6 -37.91 -15.78 50.18
C ILE A 6 -36.86 -16.82 50.61
N PRO A 7 -36.60 -17.88 49.82
CA PRO A 7 -35.58 -18.85 50.13
C PRO A 7 -34.17 -18.22 50.02
N SER A 8 -33.38 -18.30 51.09
CA SER A 8 -31.99 -17.88 51.16
C SER A 8 -31.16 -18.70 50.15
N LEU A 9 -30.60 -18.04 49.14
CA LEU A 9 -29.59 -18.60 48.27
C LEU A 9 -28.36 -19.01 49.09
N ARG A 10 -28.07 -20.31 49.16
CA ARG A 10 -26.80 -20.80 49.70
C ARG A 10 -25.64 -20.22 48.88
N PRO A 11 -24.56 -19.73 49.52
CA PRO A 11 -23.37 -19.30 48.77
C PRO A 11 -22.79 -20.53 48.05
N VAL A 12 -22.64 -20.41 46.72
CA VAL A 12 -21.90 -21.37 45.93
C VAL A 12 -20.46 -21.35 46.43
N PRO A 13 -19.87 -22.50 46.82
CA PRO A 13 -18.46 -22.50 47.25
C PRO A 13 -17.63 -22.04 46.07
N ALA A 14 -16.82 -20.98 46.30
CA ALA A 14 -15.83 -20.53 45.36
C ALA A 14 -14.95 -21.71 44.99
N SER A 15 -15.15 -22.29 43.82
CA SER A 15 -14.22 -23.25 43.26
C SER A 15 -12.86 -22.53 43.16
N ARG A 16 -11.90 -22.93 43.97
CA ARG A 16 -10.51 -22.57 43.77
C ARG A 16 -10.20 -22.84 42.33
N PRO A 17 -9.68 -21.85 41.55
CA PRO A 17 -9.20 -22.16 40.23
C PRO A 17 -8.15 -23.25 40.43
N SER A 18 -8.45 -24.47 39.98
CA SER A 18 -7.43 -25.50 39.85
C SER A 18 -6.39 -24.88 38.93
N ALA A 19 -5.19 -24.62 39.46
CA ALA A 19 -4.05 -24.30 38.67
C ALA A 19 -3.82 -25.50 37.74
N ARG A 20 -4.47 -25.47 36.56
CA ARG A 20 -4.04 -26.30 35.43
C ARG A 20 -2.60 -25.89 35.19
N PRO A 21 -1.68 -26.81 35.00
CA PRO A 21 -0.33 -26.45 34.60
C PRO A 21 -0.49 -25.60 33.34
N VAL A 22 -0.14 -24.32 33.43
CA VAL A 22 0.11 -23.43 32.34
C VAL A 22 0.97 -24.22 31.37
N ALA A 23 0.65 -24.23 30.08
CA ALA A 23 1.31 -24.93 29.01
C ALA A 23 2.80 -25.11 29.36
N GLY A 24 3.21 -26.35 29.62
CA GLY A 24 4.50 -26.62 30.22
C GLY A 24 5.63 -26.09 29.33
N ASP A 25 6.86 -26.11 29.82
CA ASP A 25 8.11 -25.57 29.24
C ASP A 25 8.21 -25.59 27.68
N ALA A 26 7.57 -26.55 27.03
CA ALA A 26 7.48 -26.66 25.58
C ALA A 26 6.64 -25.54 24.89
N GLY A 27 5.57 -25.07 25.54
CA GLY A 27 4.75 -23.97 25.02
C GLY A 27 5.48 -22.63 25.12
N ASP A 28 6.13 -22.39 26.23
CA ASP A 28 6.94 -21.18 26.47
C ASP A 28 8.19 -21.16 25.57
N ALA A 29 8.80 -22.30 25.31
CA ALA A 29 9.92 -22.44 24.38
C ALA A 29 9.50 -22.06 22.94
N ALA A 30 8.35 -22.53 22.49
CA ALA A 30 7.83 -22.16 21.16
C ALA A 30 7.53 -20.66 21.03
N LEU A 31 7.00 -20.02 22.07
CA LEU A 31 6.75 -18.58 22.08
C LEU A 31 8.04 -17.74 22.09
N ARG A 32 9.09 -18.24 22.76
CA ARG A 32 10.43 -17.63 22.74
C ARG A 32 11.08 -17.76 21.36
N GLU A 33 11.00 -18.94 20.73
CA GLU A 33 11.50 -19.20 19.39
C GLU A 33 10.92 -18.21 18.38
N ILE A 34 9.59 -17.96 18.40
CA ILE A 34 8.93 -16.95 17.54
C ILE A 34 9.57 -15.57 17.74
N THR A 35 9.80 -15.17 18.99
CA THR A 35 10.43 -13.87 19.27
C THR A 35 11.84 -13.81 18.72
N ASP A 36 12.64 -14.84 18.95
CA ASP A 36 14.04 -14.91 18.55
C ASP A 36 14.19 -14.91 17.04
N ASP A 37 13.33 -15.65 16.31
CA ASP A 37 13.30 -15.67 14.84
C ASP A 37 12.96 -14.30 14.26
N VAL A 38 11.92 -13.63 14.77
CA VAL A 38 11.51 -12.30 14.28
C VAL A 38 12.51 -11.22 14.66
N MET A 39 13.17 -11.33 15.83
CA MET A 39 14.18 -10.38 16.28
C MET A 39 15.56 -10.62 15.67
N ARG A 40 15.83 -11.79 15.10
CA ARG A 40 17.14 -12.14 14.54
C ARG A 40 17.69 -11.08 13.56
N PRO A 41 16.92 -10.55 12.58
CA PRO A 41 17.42 -9.50 11.70
C PRO A 41 17.81 -8.20 12.43
N LEU A 42 17.17 -7.90 13.56
CA LEU A 42 17.38 -6.66 14.32
C LEU A 42 18.69 -6.68 15.13
N VAL A 43 19.14 -7.88 15.53
CA VAL A 43 20.32 -8.06 16.40
C VAL A 43 21.55 -8.59 15.66
N THR A 44 21.37 -9.27 14.52
CA THR A 44 22.49 -9.78 13.72
C THR A 44 23.05 -8.71 12.78
N ARG A 45 24.33 -8.81 12.43
CA ARG A 45 24.94 -7.90 11.44
C ARG A 45 24.37 -8.19 10.05
N PRO A 46 24.12 -7.16 9.22
CA PRO A 46 23.67 -7.33 7.84
C PRO A 46 24.71 -8.10 7.01
N GLY A 47 24.24 -9.04 6.20
CA GLY A 47 25.10 -9.72 5.22
C GLY A 47 25.45 -8.83 4.02
N ALA A 48 26.44 -9.28 3.23
CA ALA A 48 26.89 -8.55 2.04
C ALA A 48 25.76 -8.24 1.04
N GLY A 49 24.82 -9.18 0.86
CA GLY A 49 23.65 -8.97 -0.03
C GLY A 49 22.76 -7.81 0.41
N TRP A 50 22.53 -7.66 1.72
CA TRP A 50 21.78 -6.51 2.24
C TRP A 50 22.52 -5.19 1.96
N TRP A 51 23.85 -5.15 2.20
CA TRP A 51 24.65 -3.96 1.95
C TRP A 51 24.67 -3.59 0.45
N ALA A 52 24.73 -4.59 -0.44
CA ALA A 52 24.68 -4.36 -1.88
C ALA A 52 23.32 -3.76 -2.30
N CYS A 53 22.19 -4.31 -1.81
CA CYS A 53 20.86 -3.76 -2.08
C CYS A 53 20.68 -2.35 -1.48
N PHE A 54 21.20 -2.14 -0.26
CA PHE A 54 21.13 -0.84 0.39
C PHE A 54 21.96 0.20 -0.35
N ALA A 55 23.17 -0.13 -0.78
CA ALA A 55 24.00 0.76 -1.59
C ALA A 55 23.32 1.08 -2.93
N ALA A 56 22.80 0.09 -3.64
CA ALA A 56 22.12 0.30 -4.91
C ALA A 56 20.87 1.20 -4.75
N SER A 57 20.05 0.96 -3.71
CA SER A 57 18.88 1.80 -3.45
C SER A 57 19.25 3.22 -3.03
N THR A 58 20.31 3.39 -2.23
CA THR A 58 20.79 4.71 -1.80
C THR A 58 21.42 5.48 -2.99
N ILE A 59 22.14 4.81 -3.89
CA ILE A 59 22.64 5.43 -5.12
C ILE A 59 21.47 5.91 -5.98
N ALA A 60 20.47 5.08 -6.20
CA ALA A 60 19.26 5.46 -6.95
C ALA A 60 18.54 6.65 -6.29
N LEU A 61 18.41 6.65 -4.97
CA LEU A 61 17.86 7.77 -4.21
C LEU A 61 18.67 9.05 -4.41
N THR A 62 20.00 8.96 -4.33
CA THR A 62 20.90 10.12 -4.53
C THR A 62 20.78 10.69 -5.94
N ILE A 63 20.67 9.83 -6.95
CA ILE A 63 20.41 10.27 -8.34
C ILE A 63 19.07 11.01 -8.40
N GLY A 64 18.00 10.47 -7.81
CA GLY A 64 16.69 11.13 -7.79
C GLY A 64 16.71 12.48 -7.09
N VAL A 65 17.37 12.56 -5.93
CA VAL A 65 17.54 13.84 -5.21
C VAL A 65 18.30 14.86 -6.06
N ALA A 66 19.35 14.45 -6.76
CA ALA A 66 20.11 15.32 -7.65
C ALA A 66 19.26 15.81 -8.84
N MET A 67 18.41 14.92 -9.43
CA MET A 67 17.52 15.31 -10.53
C MET A 67 16.43 16.28 -10.06
N VAL A 68 15.83 16.06 -8.90
CA VAL A 68 14.86 17.00 -8.31
C VAL A 68 15.50 18.33 -7.93
N ALA A 69 16.70 18.31 -7.37
CA ALA A 69 17.45 19.55 -7.07
C ALA A 69 17.78 20.33 -8.36
N TYR A 70 18.17 19.64 -9.43
CA TYR A 70 18.39 20.24 -10.73
C TYR A 70 17.12 20.85 -11.32
N GLU A 71 16.00 20.15 -11.24
CA GLU A 71 14.69 20.65 -11.67
C GLU A 71 14.28 21.91 -10.89
N ILE A 72 14.39 21.91 -9.56
CA ILE A 72 14.04 23.05 -8.72
C ILE A 72 14.92 24.27 -9.05
N ALA A 73 16.20 24.05 -9.36
CA ALA A 73 17.15 25.11 -9.69
C ALA A 73 16.90 25.71 -11.08
N THR A 74 16.56 24.87 -12.07
CA THR A 74 16.42 25.28 -13.47
C THR A 74 14.98 25.52 -13.89
N GLY A 75 14.02 24.88 -13.22
CA GLY A 75 12.59 24.92 -13.50
C GLY A 75 12.11 23.69 -14.26
N ILE A 76 10.79 23.48 -14.29
CA ILE A 76 10.11 22.30 -14.85
C ILE A 76 10.37 22.09 -16.35
N GLY A 77 10.91 23.08 -17.06
CA GLY A 77 11.27 22.98 -18.47
C GLY A 77 12.35 21.94 -18.79
N VAL A 78 13.01 21.34 -17.79
CA VAL A 78 13.96 20.23 -17.96
C VAL A 78 13.26 18.88 -18.17
N TRP A 79 11.95 18.82 -17.95
CA TRP A 79 11.12 17.67 -18.21
C TRP A 79 10.63 17.66 -19.66
N GLY A 80 10.19 16.49 -20.13
CA GLY A 80 9.64 16.33 -21.47
C GLY A 80 8.19 16.86 -21.65
N LEU A 81 7.68 17.55 -20.64
CA LEU A 81 6.34 18.16 -20.67
C LEU A 81 6.23 19.17 -21.80
N ASN A 82 5.07 19.26 -22.39
CA ASN A 82 4.78 20.20 -23.45
C ASN A 82 3.38 20.79 -23.30
N ARG A 83 3.01 21.71 -24.19
CA ARG A 83 1.75 22.46 -24.06
C ARG A 83 0.50 21.59 -24.00
N THR A 84 0.49 20.41 -24.65
CA THR A 84 -0.64 19.48 -24.66
C THR A 84 -0.51 18.43 -23.55
N VAL A 85 0.70 17.92 -23.35
CA VAL A 85 0.99 16.92 -22.32
C VAL A 85 1.60 17.62 -21.12
N GLY A 86 0.75 18.19 -20.27
CA GLY A 86 1.16 18.84 -19.03
C GLY A 86 1.33 17.85 -17.86
N TRP A 87 0.76 16.67 -17.95
CA TRP A 87 0.90 15.56 -17.00
C TRP A 87 1.50 14.36 -17.72
N ALA A 88 2.58 13.81 -17.21
CA ALA A 88 3.25 12.68 -17.83
C ALA A 88 3.87 11.73 -16.79
N PHE A 89 5.20 11.59 -16.76
CA PHE A 89 5.91 10.65 -15.91
C PHE A 89 5.68 10.90 -14.41
N ASP A 90 5.67 12.13 -14.01
CA ASP A 90 5.48 12.59 -12.64
C ASP A 90 4.12 12.17 -12.07
N ILE A 91 3.02 12.53 -12.76
CA ILE A 91 1.68 12.16 -12.33
C ILE A 91 1.44 10.66 -12.52
N THR A 92 2.03 10.03 -13.54
CA THR A 92 2.05 8.57 -13.67
C THR A 92 2.65 7.90 -12.42
N ASN A 93 3.79 8.41 -11.96
CA ASN A 93 4.46 7.89 -10.76
C ASN A 93 3.66 8.18 -9.48
N PHE A 94 3.05 9.36 -9.37
CA PHE A 94 2.14 9.70 -8.28
C PHE A 94 1.01 8.66 -8.14
N VAL A 95 0.26 8.45 -9.23
CA VAL A 95 -0.87 7.53 -9.24
C VAL A 95 -0.44 6.07 -9.06
N PHE A 96 0.74 5.70 -9.56
CA PHE A 96 1.33 4.39 -9.34
C PHE A 96 1.66 4.14 -7.86
N TRP A 97 2.38 5.06 -7.22
CA TRP A 97 2.78 4.91 -5.82
C TRP A 97 1.61 4.96 -4.85
N ILE A 98 0.63 5.84 -5.08
CA ILE A 98 -0.56 5.88 -4.24
C ILE A 98 -1.37 4.58 -4.38
N GLY A 99 -1.40 3.98 -5.60
CA GLY A 99 -2.01 2.67 -5.84
C GLY A 99 -1.34 1.55 -5.06
N ILE A 100 -0.02 1.50 -5.05
CA ILE A 100 0.74 0.53 -4.24
C ILE A 100 0.41 0.67 -2.76
N GLY A 101 0.34 1.89 -2.24
CA GLY A 101 0.03 2.15 -0.84
C GLY A 101 -1.31 1.56 -0.35
N HIS A 102 -2.25 1.34 -1.24
CA HIS A 102 -3.62 0.90 -0.89
C HIS A 102 -3.70 -0.48 -0.23
N ALA A 103 -2.92 -1.44 -0.72
CA ALA A 103 -3.07 -2.83 -0.28
C ALA A 103 -2.68 -3.05 1.18
N GLY A 104 -1.73 -2.28 1.70
CA GLY A 104 -1.30 -2.48 3.09
C GLY A 104 -2.42 -2.19 4.09
N THR A 105 -3.08 -1.05 3.96
CA THR A 105 -4.21 -0.72 4.83
C THR A 105 -5.41 -1.65 4.59
N LEU A 106 -5.64 -2.08 3.33
CA LEU A 106 -6.67 -3.07 3.04
C LEU A 106 -6.39 -4.40 3.73
N ILE A 107 -5.15 -4.91 3.65
CA ILE A 107 -4.74 -6.15 4.31
C ILE A 107 -4.90 -6.03 5.83
N SER A 108 -4.49 -4.91 6.40
CA SER A 108 -4.51 -4.72 7.84
C SER A 108 -5.91 -4.46 8.36
N ALA A 109 -6.68 -3.57 7.74
CA ALA A 109 -7.98 -3.13 8.22
C ALA A 109 -9.12 -4.06 7.77
N ILE A 110 -9.30 -4.24 6.47
CA ILE A 110 -10.43 -5.03 5.94
C ILE A 110 -10.34 -6.50 6.33
N LEU A 111 -9.15 -7.11 6.22
CA LEU A 111 -8.99 -8.50 6.62
C LEU A 111 -9.05 -8.69 8.14
N LEU A 112 -8.76 -7.64 8.94
CA LEU A 112 -9.01 -7.64 10.37
C LEU A 112 -10.51 -7.70 10.66
N LEU A 113 -11.29 -6.80 10.08
CA LEU A 113 -12.74 -6.75 10.25
C LEU A 113 -13.41 -8.04 9.77
N LEU A 114 -12.92 -8.63 8.67
CA LEU A 114 -13.38 -9.94 8.17
C LEU A 114 -12.81 -11.12 8.95
N ARG A 115 -12.04 -10.88 10.03
CA ARG A 115 -11.44 -11.89 10.91
C ARG A 115 -10.59 -12.93 10.16
N GLN A 116 -9.90 -12.50 9.08
CA GLN A 116 -9.05 -13.37 8.28
C GLN A 116 -7.72 -13.64 8.99
N ARG A 117 -7.45 -14.89 9.32
CA ARG A 117 -6.24 -15.27 10.10
C ARG A 117 -4.95 -15.17 9.29
N TRP A 118 -5.01 -15.40 7.99
CA TRP A 118 -3.81 -15.39 7.14
C TRP A 118 -3.15 -14.01 7.02
N ARG A 119 -3.85 -12.92 7.37
CA ARG A 119 -3.28 -11.58 7.38
C ARG A 119 -2.14 -11.39 8.39
N THR A 120 -2.13 -12.15 9.51
CA THR A 120 -1.24 -11.88 10.66
C THR A 120 0.25 -11.96 10.32
N ALA A 121 0.63 -12.79 9.37
CA ALA A 121 2.02 -12.94 8.93
C ALA A 121 2.46 -11.88 7.91
N ILE A 122 1.52 -11.14 7.29
CA ILE A 122 1.81 -10.23 6.19
C ILE A 122 1.42 -8.77 6.47
N SER A 123 0.52 -8.51 7.42
CA SER A 123 -0.03 -7.19 7.71
C SER A 123 1.05 -6.14 7.98
N ARG A 124 2.00 -6.44 8.85
CA ARG A 124 3.04 -5.50 9.25
C ARG A 124 3.91 -5.01 8.07
N SER A 125 4.34 -5.93 7.22
CA SER A 125 5.12 -5.61 6.02
C SER A 125 4.31 -4.79 5.04
N ALA A 126 3.03 -5.12 4.89
CA ALA A 126 2.12 -4.41 4.02
C ALA A 126 1.83 -2.99 4.52
N GLU A 127 1.66 -2.80 5.84
CA GLU A 127 1.50 -1.48 6.47
C GLU A 127 2.74 -0.59 6.25
N ALA A 128 3.93 -1.14 6.50
CA ALA A 128 5.19 -0.41 6.27
C ALA A 128 5.33 -0.01 4.78
N MET A 129 5.05 -0.94 3.87
CA MET A 129 5.03 -0.67 2.44
C MET A 129 4.08 0.49 2.10
N THR A 130 2.89 0.53 2.70
CA THR A 130 1.92 1.62 2.51
C THR A 130 2.54 2.97 2.86
N ILE A 131 3.16 3.09 4.02
CA ILE A 131 3.75 4.36 4.47
C ILE A 131 4.82 4.82 3.47
N PHE A 132 5.72 3.93 3.06
CA PHE A 132 6.81 4.29 2.14
C PHE A 132 6.30 4.61 0.74
N ALA A 133 5.29 3.90 0.25
CA ALA A 133 4.67 4.18 -1.03
C ALA A 133 3.94 5.53 -1.04
N VAL A 134 3.19 5.86 0.03
CA VAL A 134 2.50 7.16 0.13
C VAL A 134 3.50 8.30 0.30
N MET A 135 4.61 8.09 1.00
CA MET A 135 5.71 9.08 1.04
C MET A 135 6.26 9.35 -0.37
N CYS A 136 6.52 8.31 -1.16
CA CYS A 136 6.95 8.47 -2.55
C CYS A 136 5.88 9.20 -3.37
N ALA A 137 4.61 8.83 -3.25
CA ALA A 137 3.52 9.47 -3.96
C ALA A 137 3.42 10.97 -3.65
N ALA A 138 3.45 11.34 -2.37
CA ALA A 138 3.29 12.73 -1.93
C ALA A 138 4.37 13.69 -2.46
N LEU A 139 5.54 13.18 -2.85
CA LEU A 139 6.61 14.00 -3.42
C LEU A 139 6.27 14.49 -4.85
N PHE A 140 5.61 13.69 -5.67
CA PHE A 140 5.40 14.00 -7.09
C PHE A 140 4.54 15.25 -7.35
N PRO A 141 3.41 15.48 -6.67
CA PRO A 141 2.67 16.73 -6.81
C PRO A 141 3.49 17.98 -6.42
N LEU A 142 4.38 17.85 -5.42
CA LEU A 142 5.25 18.94 -4.99
C LEU A 142 6.32 19.28 -6.03
N ILE A 143 6.98 18.26 -6.60
CA ILE A 143 8.00 18.46 -7.64
C ILE A 143 7.38 18.85 -8.97
N HIS A 144 6.16 18.37 -9.30
CA HIS A 144 5.43 18.76 -10.50
C HIS A 144 5.21 20.29 -10.60
N MET A 145 5.15 20.99 -9.49
CA MET A 145 5.05 22.46 -9.50
C MET A 145 6.34 23.15 -9.95
N GLY A 146 7.47 22.43 -10.07
CA GLY A 146 8.79 22.98 -10.36
C GLY A 146 9.33 23.91 -9.28
N ARG A 147 8.45 24.45 -8.44
CA ARG A 147 8.75 25.33 -7.29
C ARG A 147 7.93 24.90 -6.07
N PRO A 148 8.42 23.92 -5.28
CA PRO A 148 7.67 23.32 -4.18
C PRO A 148 7.11 24.29 -3.14
N TRP A 149 7.76 25.47 -2.96
CA TRP A 149 7.27 26.52 -2.05
C TRP A 149 5.96 27.17 -2.50
N LEU A 150 5.51 26.93 -3.74
CA LEU A 150 4.20 27.36 -4.22
C LEU A 150 3.08 26.35 -3.94
N ALA A 151 3.36 25.26 -3.21
CA ALA A 151 2.39 24.20 -2.90
C ALA A 151 1.15 24.70 -2.16
N PHE A 152 1.21 25.87 -1.51
CA PHE A 152 0.04 26.48 -0.86
C PHE A 152 -1.12 26.78 -1.84
N TRP A 153 -0.86 26.86 -3.16
CA TRP A 153 -1.91 27.06 -4.16
C TRP A 153 -2.87 25.88 -4.30
N VAL A 154 -2.43 24.66 -3.95
CA VAL A 154 -3.32 23.50 -3.86
C VAL A 154 -4.02 23.34 -2.52
N MET A 155 -3.70 24.18 -1.54
CA MET A 155 -4.39 24.23 -0.24
C MET A 155 -5.59 25.16 -0.29
N PRO A 156 -6.57 25.02 0.62
CA PRO A 156 -7.66 25.98 0.74
C PRO A 156 -7.09 27.35 1.14
N TYR A 157 -7.40 28.38 0.37
CA TYR A 157 -7.00 29.77 0.68
C TYR A 157 -8.14 30.75 0.41
N PRO A 158 -8.24 31.86 1.19
CA PRO A 158 -9.21 32.89 0.94
C PRO A 158 -8.93 33.63 -0.38
N ASN A 159 -9.98 34.03 -1.09
CA ASN A 159 -9.89 34.75 -2.35
C ASN A 159 -10.67 36.09 -2.22
N SER A 160 -9.98 37.21 -2.48
CA SER A 160 -10.57 38.55 -2.41
C SER A 160 -11.41 38.93 -3.66
N ARG A 161 -11.33 38.18 -4.75
CA ARG A 161 -11.98 38.47 -6.04
C ARG A 161 -13.24 37.65 -6.30
N GLY A 162 -13.71 36.89 -5.36
CA GLY A 162 -14.87 36.01 -5.54
C GLY A 162 -15.19 35.22 -4.29
N PRO A 163 -15.94 34.11 -4.41
CA PRO A 163 -16.26 33.27 -3.27
C PRO A 163 -14.98 32.79 -2.58
N LEU A 164 -14.98 32.80 -1.25
CA LEU A 164 -13.93 32.16 -0.47
C LEU A 164 -13.78 30.69 -0.89
N TRP A 165 -12.55 30.15 -0.83
CA TRP A 165 -12.30 28.74 -1.09
C TRP A 165 -12.69 28.28 -2.52
N VAL A 166 -12.45 29.11 -3.52
CA VAL A 166 -12.77 28.82 -4.93
C VAL A 166 -12.19 27.48 -5.38
N ASN A 167 -11.00 27.15 -4.91
CA ASN A 167 -10.31 25.90 -5.25
C ASN A 167 -10.95 24.62 -4.66
N PHE A 168 -11.93 24.72 -3.75
CA PHE A 168 -12.72 23.55 -3.30
C PHE A 168 -13.45 22.80 -4.41
N ARG A 169 -13.61 23.41 -5.57
CA ARG A 169 -14.18 22.75 -6.76
C ARG A 169 -13.15 21.90 -7.51
N SER A 170 -11.87 21.99 -7.18
CA SER A 170 -10.79 21.23 -7.82
C SER A 170 -10.59 19.87 -7.16
N PRO A 171 -10.58 18.76 -7.91
CA PRO A 171 -10.22 17.46 -7.38
C PRO A 171 -8.81 17.41 -6.79
N LEU A 172 -7.86 18.21 -7.29
CA LEU A 172 -6.50 18.32 -6.74
C LEU A 172 -6.49 18.76 -5.26
N LEU A 173 -7.43 19.60 -4.86
CA LEU A 173 -7.57 19.94 -3.44
C LEU A 173 -8.12 18.76 -2.64
N TRP A 174 -9.06 18.01 -3.21
CA TRP A 174 -9.62 16.83 -2.55
C TRP A 174 -8.54 15.78 -2.32
N ASP A 175 -7.61 15.62 -3.26
CA ASP A 175 -6.44 14.75 -3.12
C ASP A 175 -5.56 15.14 -1.95
N VAL A 176 -5.30 16.43 -1.73
CA VAL A 176 -4.51 16.90 -0.60
C VAL A 176 -5.14 16.43 0.73
N PHE A 177 -6.45 16.61 0.90
CA PHE A 177 -7.14 16.14 2.10
C PHE A 177 -7.14 14.60 2.20
N ALA A 178 -7.48 13.92 1.12
CA ALA A 178 -7.58 12.47 1.09
C ALA A 178 -6.25 11.79 1.42
N ILE A 179 -5.16 12.21 0.77
CA ILE A 179 -3.83 11.62 0.94
C ILE A 179 -3.27 11.90 2.33
N ASN A 180 -3.39 13.16 2.83
CA ASN A 180 -2.93 13.50 4.18
C ASN A 180 -3.70 12.74 5.26
N THR A 181 -5.03 12.64 5.13
CA THR A 181 -5.86 11.87 6.06
C THR A 181 -5.48 10.39 6.02
N TYR A 182 -5.30 9.84 4.81
CA TYR A 182 -4.89 8.45 4.61
C TYR A 182 -3.53 8.15 5.21
N LEU A 183 -2.53 9.00 4.96
CA LEU A 183 -1.20 8.86 5.54
C LEU A 183 -1.26 8.91 7.07
N THR A 184 -1.98 9.86 7.63
CA THR A 184 -2.12 10.02 9.08
C THR A 184 -2.75 8.77 9.72
N ILE A 185 -3.88 8.31 9.20
CA ILE A 185 -4.57 7.12 9.73
C ILE A 185 -3.71 5.87 9.55
N SER A 186 -3.04 5.72 8.41
CA SER A 186 -2.14 4.58 8.16
C SER A 186 -0.94 4.59 9.11
N LEU A 187 -0.34 5.74 9.38
CA LEU A 187 0.74 5.90 10.37
C LEU A 187 0.28 5.53 11.79
N VAL A 188 -0.87 6.04 12.20
CA VAL A 188 -1.43 5.75 13.53
C VAL A 188 -1.76 4.25 13.65
N PHE A 189 -2.34 3.66 12.61
CA PHE A 189 -2.68 2.24 12.60
C PHE A 189 -1.44 1.36 12.67
N TRP A 190 -0.43 1.65 11.86
CA TRP A 190 0.86 0.97 11.86
C TRP A 190 1.57 1.09 13.21
N TYR A 191 1.64 2.31 13.77
CA TYR A 191 2.27 2.57 15.07
C TYR A 191 1.55 1.83 16.20
N LEU A 192 0.21 1.92 16.24
CA LEU A 192 -0.60 1.22 17.23
C LEU A 192 -0.30 -0.30 17.20
N GLY A 193 -0.26 -0.88 15.99
CA GLY A 193 0.07 -2.29 15.80
C GLY A 193 1.45 -2.68 16.35
N MET A 194 2.41 -1.76 16.42
CA MET A 194 3.77 -2.02 16.91
C MET A 194 3.93 -1.88 18.43
N ILE A 195 3.01 -1.23 19.14
CA ILE A 195 3.17 -0.95 20.59
C ILE A 195 3.49 -2.21 21.43
N PRO A 196 2.78 -3.36 21.28
CA PRO A 196 3.12 -4.58 22.03
C PRO A 196 4.49 -5.15 21.66
N ASP A 197 4.90 -4.99 20.41
CA ASP A 197 6.18 -5.48 19.93
C ASP A 197 7.32 -4.59 20.45
N PHE A 198 7.14 -3.26 20.52
CA PHE A 198 8.10 -2.35 21.18
C PHE A 198 8.32 -2.71 22.66
N ALA A 199 7.26 -3.06 23.37
CA ALA A 199 7.40 -3.52 24.74
C ALA A 199 8.22 -4.81 24.84
N THR A 200 7.99 -5.77 23.92
CA THR A 200 8.79 -7.00 23.83
C THR A 200 10.26 -6.70 23.52
N MET A 201 10.54 -5.76 22.61
CA MET A 201 11.90 -5.35 22.26
C MET A 201 12.59 -4.61 23.41
N ARG A 202 11.87 -3.75 24.14
CA ARG A 202 12.36 -3.10 25.37
C ARG A 202 12.86 -4.11 26.39
N ASP A 203 12.06 -5.15 26.61
CA ASP A 203 12.33 -6.15 27.65
C ASP A 203 13.45 -7.14 27.26
N ARG A 204 13.80 -7.19 25.97
CA ARG A 204 14.82 -8.07 25.37
C ARG A 204 16.15 -7.38 25.03
N THR A 205 16.24 -6.05 25.14
CA THR A 205 17.45 -5.31 24.76
C THR A 205 18.27 -4.90 25.98
N ASP A 206 19.58 -5.15 25.94
CA ASP A 206 20.52 -4.71 26.96
C ASP A 206 21.12 -3.33 26.69
N ALA A 207 21.02 -2.84 25.46
CA ALA A 207 21.54 -1.53 25.03
C ALA A 207 20.70 -0.39 25.62
N PRO A 208 21.26 0.49 26.48
CA PRO A 208 20.50 1.49 27.24
C PRO A 208 19.75 2.47 26.34
N VAL A 209 20.38 2.91 25.25
CA VAL A 209 19.75 3.84 24.28
C VAL A 209 18.55 3.21 23.57
N ARG A 210 18.70 1.95 23.12
CA ARG A 210 17.60 1.23 22.48
C ARG A 210 16.48 0.94 23.47
N ARG A 211 16.82 0.55 24.69
CA ARG A 211 15.84 0.30 25.75
C ARG A 211 15.03 1.55 26.08
N PHE A 212 15.69 2.71 26.17
CA PHE A 212 15.00 3.99 26.36
C PHE A 212 14.07 4.31 25.18
N ALA A 213 14.55 4.20 23.94
CA ALA A 213 13.74 4.45 22.74
C ALA A 213 12.50 3.55 22.71
N TYR A 214 12.66 2.24 22.92
CA TYR A 214 11.52 1.31 22.95
C TYR A 214 10.59 1.54 24.16
N SER A 215 11.10 2.03 25.30
CA SER A 215 10.26 2.42 26.45
C SER A 215 9.34 3.58 26.10
N VAL A 216 9.87 4.59 25.40
CA VAL A 216 9.05 5.73 24.92
C VAL A 216 8.04 5.26 23.86
N LEU A 217 8.49 4.50 22.87
CA LEU A 217 7.64 4.03 21.77
C LEU A 217 6.56 3.02 22.21
N SER A 218 6.77 2.30 23.32
CA SER A 218 5.76 1.38 23.87
C SER A 218 4.65 2.06 24.69
N LEU A 219 4.71 3.39 24.88
CA LEU A 219 3.70 4.19 25.60
C LEU A 219 3.29 3.58 26.95
N GLY A 220 4.25 3.02 27.70
CA GLY A 220 3.98 2.38 28.99
C GLY A 220 3.21 1.06 28.92
N TRP A 221 3.25 0.38 27.76
CA TRP A 221 2.61 -0.93 27.61
C TRP A 221 3.07 -1.92 28.66
N ASN A 222 2.11 -2.48 29.41
CA ASN A 222 2.35 -3.41 30.52
C ASN A 222 1.75 -4.80 30.31
N GLY A 223 1.07 -5.05 29.20
CA GLY A 223 0.47 -6.35 28.88
C GLY A 223 -0.70 -6.77 29.74
N SER A 224 -1.28 -5.89 30.59
CA SER A 224 -2.44 -6.23 31.41
C SER A 224 -3.69 -6.50 30.55
N ALA A 225 -4.62 -7.30 31.08
CA ALA A 225 -5.90 -7.59 30.40
C ALA A 225 -6.66 -6.31 30.01
N ARG A 226 -6.61 -5.28 30.85
CA ARG A 226 -7.22 -3.98 30.59
C ARG A 226 -6.56 -3.26 29.40
N THR A 227 -5.22 -3.30 29.33
CA THR A 227 -4.47 -2.70 28.22
C THR A 227 -4.76 -3.43 26.91
N TRP A 228 -4.83 -4.76 26.93
CA TRP A 228 -5.19 -5.57 25.77
C TRP A 228 -6.61 -5.25 25.28
N SER A 229 -7.60 -5.20 26.16
CA SER A 229 -8.98 -4.87 25.78
C SER A 229 -9.09 -3.50 25.13
N ARG A 230 -8.39 -2.48 25.66
CA ARG A 230 -8.34 -1.14 25.07
C ARG A 230 -7.65 -1.13 23.71
N TYR A 231 -6.58 -1.90 23.58
CA TYR A 231 -5.85 -2.05 22.31
C TYR A 231 -6.74 -2.68 21.22
N GLU A 232 -7.41 -3.78 21.52
CA GLU A 232 -8.32 -4.45 20.59
C GLU A 232 -9.47 -3.51 20.14
N THR A 233 -10.03 -2.76 21.09
CA THR A 233 -11.07 -1.77 20.78
C THR A 233 -10.51 -0.67 19.88
N ALA A 234 -9.38 -0.08 20.20
CA ALA A 234 -8.76 0.98 19.42
C ALA A 234 -8.38 0.49 18.00
N THR A 235 -7.80 -0.70 17.89
CA THR A 235 -7.45 -1.30 16.59
C THR A 235 -8.67 -1.58 15.73
N THR A 236 -9.77 -2.07 16.35
CA THR A 236 -11.02 -2.32 15.64
C THR A 236 -11.68 -1.03 15.15
N LEU A 237 -11.70 0.02 15.98
CA LEU A 237 -12.23 1.33 15.60
C LEU A 237 -11.42 1.95 14.47
N LEU A 238 -10.09 1.90 14.56
CA LEU A 238 -9.21 2.40 13.48
C LEU A 238 -9.37 1.60 12.19
N ALA A 239 -9.53 0.28 12.27
CA ALA A 239 -9.80 -0.55 11.09
C ALA A 239 -11.15 -0.17 10.45
N GLY A 240 -12.19 0.08 11.27
CA GLY A 240 -13.48 0.57 10.82
C GLY A 240 -13.40 1.91 10.11
N LEU A 241 -12.55 2.83 10.60
CA LEU A 241 -12.30 4.15 9.99
C LEU A 241 -11.44 4.03 8.72
N ALA A 242 -10.38 3.21 8.76
CA ALA A 242 -9.45 3.06 7.64
C ALA A 242 -10.11 2.40 6.42
N THR A 243 -11.08 1.51 6.60
CA THR A 243 -11.73 0.78 5.50
C THR A 243 -12.41 1.69 4.47
N PRO A 244 -13.39 2.57 4.83
CA PRO A 244 -13.96 3.50 3.87
C PRO A 244 -12.94 4.52 3.37
N LEU A 245 -11.97 4.91 4.19
CA LEU A 245 -10.93 5.85 3.80
C LEU A 245 -10.04 5.30 2.67
N VAL A 246 -9.64 4.03 2.75
CA VAL A 246 -8.88 3.36 1.68
C VAL A 246 -9.62 3.43 0.34
N ILE A 247 -10.92 3.12 0.35
CA ILE A 247 -11.76 3.16 -0.86
C ILE A 247 -11.90 4.60 -1.37
N SER A 248 -12.15 5.57 -0.47
CA SER A 248 -12.39 6.96 -0.85
C SER A 248 -11.17 7.64 -1.44
N VAL A 249 -9.96 7.40 -0.92
CA VAL A 249 -8.74 8.04 -1.43
C VAL A 249 -8.54 7.75 -2.91
N HIS A 250 -8.63 6.47 -3.30
CA HIS A 250 -8.41 6.13 -4.71
C HIS A 250 -9.57 6.52 -5.62
N SER A 251 -10.78 6.58 -5.07
CA SER A 251 -11.92 7.17 -5.76
C SER A 251 -11.71 8.66 -6.01
N ILE A 252 -11.17 9.41 -5.02
CA ILE A 252 -10.86 10.84 -5.15
C ILE A 252 -9.76 11.07 -6.18
N VAL A 253 -8.63 10.37 -6.11
CA VAL A 253 -7.55 10.44 -7.12
C VAL A 253 -8.07 10.16 -8.53
N SER A 254 -9.05 9.26 -8.68
CA SER A 254 -9.67 8.99 -9.98
C SER A 254 -10.51 10.16 -10.52
N MET A 255 -11.01 11.03 -9.62
CA MET A 255 -11.81 12.19 -10.02
C MET A 255 -10.98 13.25 -10.74
N ASP A 256 -9.65 13.30 -10.56
CA ASP A 256 -8.76 14.15 -11.37
C ASP A 256 -8.93 13.89 -12.88
N PHE A 257 -9.29 12.68 -13.22
CA PHE A 257 -9.55 12.24 -14.59
C PHE A 257 -11.05 12.21 -14.89
N ALA A 258 -11.85 11.57 -14.05
CA ALA A 258 -13.26 11.31 -14.29
C ALA A 258 -14.13 12.57 -14.42
N THR A 259 -13.76 13.67 -13.74
CA THR A 259 -14.47 14.96 -13.83
C THR A 259 -13.96 15.87 -14.95
N SER A 260 -12.91 15.44 -15.65
CA SER A 260 -12.36 16.17 -16.79
C SER A 260 -13.24 15.99 -18.02
N VAL A 261 -13.14 16.91 -18.98
CA VAL A 261 -13.84 16.84 -20.27
C VAL A 261 -13.01 16.13 -21.35
N LEU A 262 -11.80 15.67 -21.05
CA LEU A 262 -10.89 15.06 -22.02
C LEU A 262 -11.38 13.69 -22.49
N PRO A 263 -11.26 13.36 -23.79
CA PRO A 263 -11.58 12.05 -24.32
C PRO A 263 -10.73 10.95 -23.68
N GLY A 264 -11.38 9.88 -23.26
CA GLY A 264 -10.71 8.77 -22.56
C GLY A 264 -10.46 9.00 -21.07
N TRP A 265 -10.85 10.17 -20.52
CA TRP A 265 -10.85 10.46 -19.07
C TRP A 265 -12.26 10.57 -18.51
N HIS A 266 -13.16 11.23 -19.25
CA HIS A 266 -14.52 11.50 -18.81
C HIS A 266 -15.37 10.22 -18.74
N THR A 267 -15.32 9.53 -17.59
CA THR A 267 -16.07 8.29 -17.35
C THR A 267 -16.40 8.09 -15.88
N THR A 268 -17.61 7.57 -15.63
CA THR A 268 -18.07 7.19 -14.28
C THR A 268 -17.46 5.87 -13.80
N LEU A 269 -16.80 5.12 -14.66
CA LEU A 269 -16.18 3.84 -14.34
C LEU A 269 -14.87 4.01 -13.55
N PHE A 270 -14.20 5.16 -13.65
CA PHE A 270 -12.88 5.36 -13.04
C PHE A 270 -12.83 5.13 -11.54
N PRO A 271 -13.73 5.65 -10.68
CA PRO A 271 -13.62 5.42 -9.26
C PRO A 271 -13.56 3.94 -8.85
N PRO A 272 -14.51 3.06 -9.21
CA PRO A 272 -14.42 1.64 -8.86
C PRO A 272 -13.27 0.93 -9.56
N TYR A 273 -12.93 1.30 -10.79
CA TYR A 273 -11.82 0.75 -11.54
C TYR A 273 -10.47 1.07 -10.91
N PHE A 274 -10.24 2.33 -10.51
CA PHE A 274 -9.01 2.75 -9.84
C PHE A 274 -8.83 2.06 -8.48
N VAL A 275 -9.91 1.89 -7.71
CA VAL A 275 -9.85 1.14 -6.45
C VAL A 275 -9.44 -0.31 -6.69
N ALA A 276 -10.06 -0.99 -7.67
CA ALA A 276 -9.72 -2.38 -8.00
C ALA A 276 -8.25 -2.50 -8.48
N GLY A 277 -7.79 -1.58 -9.32
CA GLY A 277 -6.41 -1.49 -9.80
C GLY A 277 -5.42 -1.23 -8.67
N ALA A 278 -5.77 -0.37 -7.71
CA ALA A 278 -4.93 -0.10 -6.54
C ALA A 278 -4.77 -1.35 -5.65
N VAL A 279 -5.86 -2.06 -5.38
CA VAL A 279 -5.79 -3.33 -4.66
C VAL A 279 -4.92 -4.33 -5.42
N PHE A 280 -5.10 -4.44 -6.73
CA PHE A 280 -4.35 -5.34 -7.59
C PHE A 280 -2.85 -5.05 -7.58
N SER A 281 -2.44 -3.79 -7.83
CA SER A 281 -1.03 -3.37 -7.82
C SER A 281 -0.39 -3.53 -6.45
N GLY A 282 -1.11 -3.15 -5.39
CA GLY A 282 -0.60 -3.25 -4.05
C GLY A 282 -0.39 -4.68 -3.59
N PHE A 283 -1.31 -5.63 -3.92
CA PHE A 283 -1.06 -7.06 -3.68
C PHE A 283 0.10 -7.58 -4.51
N GLY A 284 0.30 -7.10 -5.73
CA GLY A 284 1.48 -7.39 -6.55
C GLY A 284 2.77 -6.98 -5.82
N MET A 285 2.84 -5.75 -5.32
CA MET A 285 4.03 -5.26 -4.62
C MET A 285 4.27 -5.97 -3.29
N VAL A 286 3.23 -6.17 -2.45
CA VAL A 286 3.36 -6.93 -1.20
C VAL A 286 3.87 -8.34 -1.49
N MET A 287 3.34 -9.02 -2.51
CA MET A 287 3.79 -10.37 -2.89
C MET A 287 5.24 -10.37 -3.32
N THR A 288 5.68 -9.41 -4.15
CA THR A 288 7.08 -9.26 -4.56
C THR A 288 8.00 -9.14 -3.36
N LEU A 289 7.69 -8.23 -2.42
CA LEU A 289 8.50 -8.00 -1.22
C LEU A 289 8.51 -9.22 -0.30
N LEU A 290 7.34 -9.81 -0.04
CA LEU A 290 7.22 -10.94 0.88
C LEU A 290 7.95 -12.18 0.39
N ILE A 291 7.93 -12.47 -0.92
CA ILE A 291 8.66 -13.63 -1.47
C ILE A 291 10.17 -13.45 -1.28
N ILE A 292 10.69 -12.24 -1.53
CA ILE A 292 12.12 -11.94 -1.33
C ILE A 292 12.48 -12.07 0.16
N VAL A 293 11.73 -11.41 1.03
CA VAL A 293 12.03 -11.38 2.46
C VAL A 293 11.87 -12.76 3.09
N ARG A 294 10.82 -13.49 2.70
CA ARG A 294 10.60 -14.87 3.12
C ARG A 294 11.82 -15.76 2.84
N ALA A 295 12.41 -15.62 1.65
CA ALA A 295 13.59 -16.40 1.26
C ALA A 295 14.87 -15.92 1.97
N VAL A 296 15.10 -14.60 2.03
CA VAL A 296 16.34 -14.03 2.59
C VAL A 296 16.40 -14.15 4.12
N MET A 297 15.26 -14.04 4.80
CA MET A 297 15.18 -14.09 6.28
C MET A 297 14.77 -15.45 6.82
N HIS A 298 14.60 -16.46 5.96
CA HIS A 298 14.18 -17.82 6.35
C HIS A 298 12.86 -17.83 7.14
N LEU A 299 11.85 -17.08 6.66
CA LEU A 299 10.55 -16.92 7.31
C LEU A 299 9.47 -17.86 6.73
N GLU A 300 9.86 -18.96 6.07
CA GLU A 300 8.96 -19.92 5.41
C GLU A 300 7.94 -20.54 6.38
N ARG A 301 8.32 -20.66 7.63
CA ARG A 301 7.45 -21.18 8.69
C ARG A 301 6.26 -20.24 8.98
N TYR A 302 6.48 -18.95 8.88
CA TYR A 302 5.47 -17.90 9.18
C TYR A 302 4.74 -17.45 7.93
N ILE A 303 5.46 -17.17 6.84
CA ILE A 303 4.91 -16.80 5.54
C ILE A 303 4.83 -18.05 4.68
N THR A 304 3.76 -18.81 4.83
CA THR A 304 3.60 -20.09 4.14
C THR A 304 3.11 -19.93 2.69
N ALA A 305 3.23 -20.99 1.89
CA ALA A 305 2.68 -21.03 0.53
C ALA A 305 1.15 -20.79 0.51
N ALA A 306 0.43 -21.13 1.59
CA ALA A 306 -1.00 -20.87 1.71
C ALA A 306 -1.32 -19.36 1.78
N HIS A 307 -0.48 -18.56 2.43
CA HIS A 307 -0.61 -17.10 2.42
C HIS A 307 -0.43 -16.54 1.01
N LEU A 308 0.58 -16.99 0.28
CA LEU A 308 0.84 -16.58 -1.11
C LEU A 308 -0.30 -17.04 -2.04
N GLU A 309 -0.84 -18.26 -1.85
CA GLU A 309 -2.02 -18.73 -2.60
C GLU A 309 -3.26 -17.85 -2.34
N ALA A 310 -3.49 -17.41 -1.09
CA ALA A 310 -4.59 -16.53 -0.74
C ALA A 310 -4.45 -15.16 -1.42
N MET A 311 -3.25 -14.57 -1.41
CA MET A 311 -2.95 -13.33 -2.12
C MET A 311 -3.12 -13.49 -3.63
N GLY A 312 -2.67 -14.60 -4.21
CA GLY A 312 -2.86 -14.92 -5.62
C GLY A 312 -4.33 -14.98 -6.04
N LYS A 313 -5.23 -15.44 -5.16
CA LYS A 313 -6.69 -15.42 -5.42
C LYS A 313 -7.25 -14.00 -5.46
N ILE A 314 -6.77 -13.11 -4.58
CA ILE A 314 -7.18 -11.70 -4.60
C ILE A 314 -6.65 -11.01 -5.86
N MET A 315 -5.40 -11.28 -6.25
CA MET A 315 -4.83 -10.75 -7.49
C MET A 315 -5.62 -11.25 -8.72
N LEU A 316 -6.04 -12.51 -8.75
CA LEU A 316 -6.89 -13.02 -9.82
C LEU A 316 -8.23 -12.29 -9.89
N LEU A 317 -8.91 -12.13 -8.74
CA LEU A 317 -10.19 -11.43 -8.67
C LEU A 317 -10.06 -9.98 -9.14
N THR A 318 -9.12 -9.22 -8.57
CA THR A 318 -8.96 -7.80 -8.87
C THR A 318 -8.42 -7.57 -10.27
N GLY A 319 -7.51 -8.42 -10.77
CA GLY A 319 -7.03 -8.39 -12.15
C GLY A 319 -8.14 -8.71 -13.16
N SER A 320 -9.08 -9.60 -12.83
CA SER A 320 -10.27 -9.86 -13.66
C SER A 320 -11.21 -8.65 -13.69
N ILE A 321 -11.39 -7.94 -12.56
CA ILE A 321 -12.17 -6.69 -12.51
C ILE A 321 -11.51 -5.61 -13.36
N VAL A 322 -10.18 -5.46 -13.28
CA VAL A 322 -9.41 -4.50 -14.10
C VAL A 322 -9.54 -4.84 -15.59
N GLY A 323 -9.40 -6.11 -15.96
CA GLY A 323 -9.59 -6.56 -17.36
C GLY A 323 -11.01 -6.30 -17.86
N PHE A 324 -12.02 -6.51 -17.02
CA PHE A 324 -13.42 -6.18 -17.33
C PHE A 324 -13.60 -4.66 -17.52
N ALA A 325 -12.96 -3.84 -16.69
CA ALA A 325 -13.01 -2.39 -16.86
C ALA A 325 -12.40 -1.95 -18.20
N TYR A 326 -11.27 -2.51 -18.64
CA TYR A 326 -10.70 -2.24 -19.96
C TYR A 326 -11.66 -2.58 -21.10
N ALA A 327 -12.30 -3.75 -21.02
CA ALA A 327 -13.30 -4.17 -22.00
C ALA A 327 -14.50 -3.23 -22.02
N THR A 328 -14.96 -2.79 -20.85
CA THR A 328 -16.09 -1.85 -20.70
C THR A 328 -15.76 -0.48 -21.29
N GLU A 329 -14.57 0.05 -21.06
CA GLU A 329 -14.12 1.31 -21.65
C GLU A 329 -14.08 1.25 -23.17
N LEU A 330 -13.50 0.18 -23.73
CA LEU A 330 -13.49 -0.04 -25.19
C LEU A 330 -14.90 -0.17 -25.76
N PHE A 331 -15.78 -0.90 -25.07
CA PHE A 331 -17.17 -1.03 -25.46
C PHE A 331 -17.90 0.32 -25.42
N ASN A 332 -17.75 1.09 -24.37
CA ASN A 332 -18.38 2.40 -24.23
C ASN A 332 -17.91 3.38 -25.31
N ALA A 333 -16.62 3.41 -25.61
CA ALA A 333 -16.06 4.25 -26.67
C ALA A 333 -16.61 3.88 -28.06
N TRP A 334 -16.83 2.60 -28.32
CA TRP A 334 -17.44 2.10 -29.55
C TRP A 334 -18.95 2.40 -29.60
N TYR A 335 -19.67 2.10 -28.51
CA TYR A 335 -21.13 2.18 -28.43
C TYR A 335 -21.66 3.61 -28.38
N SER A 336 -20.94 4.52 -27.73
CA SER A 336 -21.35 5.93 -27.57
C SER A 336 -21.46 6.70 -28.90
N HIS A 337 -20.86 6.22 -29.97
CA HIS A 337 -20.74 6.89 -31.26
C HIS A 337 -20.05 8.28 -31.19
N ASN A 338 -19.45 8.61 -30.04
CA ASN A 338 -18.66 9.82 -29.89
C ASN A 338 -17.35 9.68 -30.66
N VAL A 339 -17.15 10.53 -31.68
CA VAL A 339 -15.97 10.47 -32.55
C VAL A 339 -14.66 10.67 -31.78
N TYR A 340 -14.64 11.54 -30.79
CA TYR A 340 -13.45 11.84 -29.98
C TYR A 340 -13.09 10.70 -29.05
N GLU A 341 -14.07 10.12 -28.37
CA GLU A 341 -13.85 8.94 -27.50
C GLU A 341 -13.37 7.75 -28.34
N ARG A 342 -14.05 7.45 -29.43
CA ARG A 342 -13.66 6.38 -30.34
C ARG A 342 -12.23 6.59 -30.86
N TYR A 343 -11.87 7.82 -31.23
CA TYR A 343 -10.53 8.13 -31.71
C TYR A 343 -9.48 7.93 -30.59
N ALA A 344 -9.75 8.40 -29.37
CA ALA A 344 -8.84 8.23 -28.25
C ALA A 344 -8.51 6.75 -27.99
N PHE A 345 -9.50 5.87 -28.01
CA PHE A 345 -9.30 4.43 -27.83
C PHE A 345 -8.64 3.75 -29.02
N LEU A 346 -8.96 4.13 -30.27
CA LEU A 346 -8.24 3.66 -31.46
C LEU A 346 -6.76 4.07 -31.41
N ASN A 347 -6.49 5.29 -30.95
CA ASN A 347 -5.12 5.77 -30.76
C ASN A 347 -4.36 5.00 -29.68
N ARG A 348 -5.03 4.54 -28.61
CA ARG A 348 -4.43 3.62 -27.63
C ARG A 348 -4.08 2.26 -28.25
N LEU A 349 -4.96 1.71 -29.07
CA LEU A 349 -4.80 0.39 -29.71
C LEU A 349 -3.73 0.36 -30.81
N ALA A 350 -3.64 1.41 -31.64
CA ALA A 350 -2.84 1.42 -32.86
C ALA A 350 -2.00 2.70 -33.06
N GLY A 351 -2.03 3.65 -32.14
CA GLY A 351 -1.27 4.89 -32.21
C GLY A 351 0.19 4.74 -31.77
N PRO A 352 0.92 5.86 -31.64
CA PRO A 352 2.35 5.86 -31.35
C PRO A 352 2.74 5.17 -30.03
N TYR A 353 1.83 5.13 -29.05
CA TYR A 353 2.02 4.47 -27.75
C TYR A 353 1.28 3.13 -27.63
N ALA A 354 0.87 2.53 -28.74
CA ALA A 354 0.15 1.25 -28.73
C ALA A 354 0.92 0.15 -27.99
N TRP A 355 2.24 0.14 -28.08
CA TRP A 355 3.08 -0.80 -27.34
C TRP A 355 2.90 -0.72 -25.81
N CYS A 356 2.72 0.50 -25.25
CA CYS A 356 2.41 0.69 -23.83
C CYS A 356 1.07 0.06 -23.47
N PHE A 357 0.04 0.28 -24.31
CA PHE A 357 -1.28 -0.29 -24.14
C PHE A 357 -1.25 -1.82 -24.14
N TRP A 358 -0.53 -2.43 -25.07
CA TRP A 358 -0.46 -3.89 -25.16
C TRP A 358 0.36 -4.51 -24.04
N ILE A 359 1.39 -3.84 -23.52
CA ILE A 359 2.07 -4.27 -22.27
C ILE A 359 1.08 -4.22 -21.10
N MET A 360 0.32 -3.13 -20.95
CA MET A 360 -0.71 -2.99 -19.92
C MET A 360 -1.71 -4.15 -19.97
N VAL A 361 -2.30 -4.42 -21.14
CA VAL A 361 -3.29 -5.50 -21.31
C VAL A 361 -2.66 -6.87 -21.03
N GLY A 362 -1.49 -7.13 -21.56
CA GLY A 362 -0.76 -8.39 -21.34
C GLY A 362 -0.47 -8.66 -19.87
N CYS A 363 0.03 -7.66 -19.17
CA CYS A 363 0.43 -7.79 -17.76
C CYS A 363 -0.76 -7.79 -16.79
N ASN A 364 -1.78 -6.96 -17.02
CA ASN A 364 -2.87 -6.75 -16.06
C ASN A 364 -4.10 -7.62 -16.34
N ALA A 365 -4.44 -7.84 -17.61
CA ALA A 365 -5.64 -8.60 -17.95
C ALA A 365 -5.35 -10.07 -18.28
N LEU A 366 -4.28 -10.36 -19.04
CA LEU A 366 -4.01 -11.71 -19.52
C LEU A 366 -3.14 -12.52 -18.55
N ALA A 367 -2.02 -11.98 -18.08
CA ALA A 367 -1.09 -12.72 -17.22
C ALA A 367 -1.74 -13.22 -15.91
N PRO A 368 -2.59 -12.47 -15.19
CA PRO A 368 -3.23 -12.95 -13.98
C PRO A 368 -4.19 -14.12 -14.19
N GLN A 369 -4.70 -14.34 -15.41
CA GLN A 369 -5.60 -15.45 -15.71
C GLN A 369 -4.94 -16.84 -15.52
N VAL A 370 -3.62 -16.89 -15.59
CA VAL A 370 -2.87 -18.12 -15.25
C VAL A 370 -3.14 -18.59 -13.82
N LEU A 371 -3.53 -17.65 -12.93
CA LEU A 371 -3.87 -17.94 -11.54
C LEU A 371 -5.18 -18.73 -11.37
N TRP A 372 -5.98 -18.95 -12.41
CA TRP A 372 -7.08 -19.94 -12.37
C TRP A 372 -6.55 -21.34 -12.08
N LEU A 373 -5.34 -21.65 -12.54
CA LEU A 373 -4.72 -22.94 -12.32
C LEU A 373 -4.19 -23.04 -10.88
N ARG A 374 -4.65 -24.03 -10.12
CA ARG A 374 -4.19 -24.27 -8.73
C ARG A 374 -2.67 -24.51 -8.65
N ARG A 375 -2.09 -25.15 -9.67
CA ARG A 375 -0.64 -25.36 -9.76
C ARG A 375 0.12 -24.04 -9.84
N ALA A 376 -0.38 -23.08 -10.61
CA ALA A 376 0.21 -21.75 -10.74
C ALA A 376 0.18 -20.98 -9.40
N ARG A 377 -0.97 -20.99 -8.70
CA ARG A 377 -1.11 -20.32 -7.39
C ARG A 377 -0.24 -20.88 -6.28
N ARG A 378 0.29 -22.11 -6.45
CA ARG A 378 1.18 -22.75 -5.49
C ARG A 378 2.67 -22.70 -5.88
N SER A 379 2.99 -22.20 -7.05
CA SER A 379 4.35 -22.04 -7.54
C SER A 379 4.89 -20.67 -7.11
N VAL A 380 5.77 -20.65 -6.12
CA VAL A 380 6.38 -19.40 -5.60
C VAL A 380 7.13 -18.64 -6.70
N PRO A 381 7.97 -19.28 -7.57
CA PRO A 381 8.62 -18.55 -8.65
C PRO A 381 7.64 -17.91 -9.65
N LEU A 382 6.56 -18.63 -9.99
CA LEU A 382 5.55 -18.08 -10.90
C LEU A 382 4.78 -16.93 -10.29
N LEU A 383 4.42 -17.01 -9.00
CA LEU A 383 3.80 -15.91 -8.27
C LEU A 383 4.71 -14.68 -8.22
N PHE A 384 6.01 -14.89 -8.06
CA PHE A 384 6.99 -13.80 -8.08
C PHE A 384 7.03 -13.11 -9.45
N VAL A 385 7.15 -13.87 -10.54
CA VAL A 385 7.14 -13.31 -11.90
C VAL A 385 5.82 -12.57 -12.17
N LEU A 386 4.68 -13.17 -11.84
CA LEU A 386 3.38 -12.53 -12.03
C LEU A 386 3.25 -11.23 -11.20
N SER A 387 3.77 -11.21 -9.98
CA SER A 387 3.73 -10.00 -9.15
C SER A 387 4.54 -8.85 -9.73
N ILE A 388 5.69 -9.15 -10.36
CA ILE A 388 6.48 -8.15 -11.09
C ILE A 388 5.73 -7.67 -12.33
N LEU A 389 5.19 -8.60 -13.13
CA LEU A 389 4.41 -8.24 -14.33
C LEU A 389 3.24 -7.31 -13.99
N VAL A 390 2.53 -7.59 -12.89
CA VAL A 390 1.44 -6.73 -12.39
C VAL A 390 1.95 -5.32 -12.09
N ASN A 391 3.07 -5.19 -11.37
CA ASN A 391 3.61 -3.87 -11.05
C ASN A 391 4.02 -3.09 -12.33
N VAL A 392 4.65 -3.76 -13.28
CA VAL A 392 4.99 -3.19 -14.59
C VAL A 392 3.73 -2.77 -15.35
N GLY A 393 2.75 -3.67 -15.47
CA GLY A 393 1.50 -3.40 -16.18
C GLY A 393 0.70 -2.25 -15.56
N MET A 394 0.68 -2.14 -14.23
CA MET A 394 -0.02 -1.06 -13.53
C MET A 394 0.66 0.29 -13.69
N TRP A 395 2.00 0.34 -13.80
CA TRP A 395 2.69 1.57 -14.17
C TRP A 395 2.33 2.00 -15.61
N PHE A 396 2.37 1.06 -16.55
CA PHE A 396 1.97 1.34 -17.94
C PHE A 396 0.49 1.74 -18.05
N GLU A 397 -0.38 1.18 -17.23
CA GLU A 397 -1.79 1.59 -17.19
C GLU A 397 -1.93 3.09 -16.87
N ARG A 398 -1.24 3.57 -15.83
CA ARG A 398 -1.26 5.00 -15.47
C ARG A 398 -0.69 5.87 -16.58
N PHE A 399 0.40 5.43 -17.20
CA PHE A 399 0.96 6.11 -18.37
C PHE A 399 -0.03 6.16 -19.55
N VAL A 400 -0.67 5.05 -19.86
CA VAL A 400 -1.66 4.98 -20.94
C VAL A 400 -2.85 5.90 -20.66
N ILE A 401 -3.41 5.87 -19.46
CA ILE A 401 -4.55 6.76 -19.12
C ILE A 401 -4.14 8.22 -19.27
N ILE A 402 -2.98 8.62 -18.77
CA ILE A 402 -2.56 10.02 -18.71
C ILE A 402 -2.04 10.51 -20.07
N VAL A 403 -0.95 9.93 -20.54
CA VAL A 403 -0.22 10.46 -21.69
C VAL A 403 -0.98 10.24 -23.00
N THR A 404 -1.64 9.07 -23.18
CA THR A 404 -2.30 8.80 -24.46
C THR A 404 -3.60 9.60 -24.67
N SER A 405 -4.20 10.11 -23.60
CA SER A 405 -5.34 11.02 -23.69
C SER A 405 -4.90 12.46 -23.95
N LEU A 406 -3.79 12.89 -23.33
CA LEU A 406 -3.32 14.27 -23.46
C LEU A 406 -2.64 14.55 -24.79
N HIS A 407 -1.79 13.66 -25.31
CA HIS A 407 -0.96 13.93 -26.51
C HIS A 407 -1.76 14.13 -27.78
N ARG A 408 -2.99 13.66 -27.83
CA ARG A 408 -3.94 13.80 -28.97
C ARG A 408 -5.36 14.03 -28.46
N SER A 409 -5.59 15.21 -27.92
CA SER A 409 -6.90 15.66 -27.47
C SER A 409 -7.77 16.19 -28.61
N TYR A 410 -8.71 17.10 -28.37
CA TYR A 410 -9.70 17.58 -29.33
C TYR A 410 -9.13 18.30 -30.58
N LEU A 411 -8.01 19.01 -30.45
CA LEU A 411 -7.47 19.87 -31.49
C LEU A 411 -6.26 19.23 -32.18
N PRO A 412 -6.40 18.72 -33.44
CA PRO A 412 -5.27 18.12 -34.15
C PRO A 412 -4.06 19.05 -34.30
N SER A 413 -4.27 20.35 -34.39
CA SER A 413 -3.21 21.35 -34.49
C SER A 413 -2.34 21.47 -33.25
N SER A 414 -2.82 20.98 -32.10
CA SER A 414 -2.08 20.97 -30.83
C SER A 414 -1.45 19.62 -30.50
N TRP A 415 -1.65 18.59 -31.33
CA TRP A 415 -1.12 17.26 -31.06
C TRP A 415 0.39 17.24 -31.03
N THR A 416 0.94 16.66 -29.97
CA THR A 416 2.39 16.58 -29.74
C THR A 416 2.76 15.21 -29.18
N MET A 417 4.03 14.85 -29.36
CA MET A 417 4.58 13.63 -28.76
C MET A 417 5.32 13.98 -27.48
N TYR A 418 5.04 13.24 -26.43
CA TYR A 418 5.80 13.27 -25.19
C TYR A 418 6.98 12.29 -25.26
N ARG A 419 8.13 12.73 -24.78
CA ARG A 419 9.30 11.87 -24.59
C ARG A 419 9.91 12.16 -23.22
N PRO A 420 10.05 11.13 -22.36
CA PRO A 420 10.66 11.34 -21.06
C PRO A 420 12.11 11.77 -21.20
N THR A 421 12.53 12.69 -20.33
CA THR A 421 13.93 13.12 -20.23
C THR A 421 14.69 12.27 -19.23
N ILE A 422 16.02 12.41 -19.22
CA ILE A 422 16.85 11.74 -18.22
C ILE A 422 16.51 12.18 -16.78
N VAL A 423 16.01 13.42 -16.62
CA VAL A 423 15.62 13.97 -15.32
C VAL A 423 14.38 13.24 -14.79
N GLU A 424 13.38 13.01 -15.63
CA GLU A 424 12.17 12.27 -15.24
C GLU A 424 12.46 10.79 -14.94
N VAL A 425 13.30 10.16 -15.76
CA VAL A 425 13.73 8.77 -15.54
C VAL A 425 14.57 8.66 -14.26
N GLY A 426 15.46 9.61 -14.00
CA GLY A 426 16.24 9.66 -12.77
C GLY A 426 15.38 9.90 -11.52
N THR A 427 14.34 10.73 -11.63
CA THR A 427 13.37 10.96 -10.56
C THR A 427 12.55 9.71 -10.27
N LEU A 428 12.11 8.96 -11.30
CA LEU A 428 11.46 7.66 -11.13
C LEU A 428 12.39 6.66 -10.42
N ALA A 429 13.63 6.52 -10.88
CA ALA A 429 14.61 5.65 -10.23
C ALA A 429 14.86 6.06 -8.77
N GLY A 430 14.91 7.37 -8.50
CA GLY A 430 15.02 7.94 -7.16
C GLY A 430 13.85 7.60 -6.24
N SER A 431 12.62 7.56 -6.76
CA SER A 431 11.45 7.17 -5.98
C SER A 431 11.49 5.69 -5.57
N PHE A 432 11.92 4.80 -6.45
CA PHE A 432 12.22 3.41 -6.09
C PHE A 432 13.39 3.33 -5.10
N GLY A 433 14.43 4.15 -5.29
CA GLY A 433 15.54 4.28 -4.34
C GLY A 433 15.07 4.65 -2.94
N LEU A 434 14.18 5.64 -2.81
CA LEU A 434 13.58 6.05 -1.54
C LEU A 434 12.78 4.90 -0.91
N PHE A 435 11.89 4.29 -1.69
CA PHE A 435 11.04 3.21 -1.23
C PHE A 435 11.86 2.02 -0.70
N PHE A 436 12.82 1.53 -1.49
CA PHE A 436 13.64 0.38 -1.08
C PHE A 436 14.62 0.72 0.04
N THR A 437 15.17 1.94 0.09
CA THR A 437 16.01 2.38 1.20
C THR A 437 15.22 2.36 2.52
N CYS A 438 14.01 2.95 2.52
CA CYS A 438 13.12 2.92 3.69
C CYS A 438 12.73 1.49 4.08
N PHE A 439 12.40 0.64 3.12
CA PHE A 439 12.03 -0.74 3.38
C PHE A 439 13.18 -1.58 3.93
N LEU A 440 14.41 -1.43 3.39
CA LEU A 440 15.61 -2.09 3.87
C LEU A 440 15.99 -1.64 5.29
N LEU A 441 15.81 -0.36 5.61
CA LEU A 441 15.97 0.14 6.97
C LEU A 441 14.91 -0.42 7.90
N PHE A 442 13.66 -0.43 7.47
CA PHE A 442 12.54 -0.97 8.25
C PHE A 442 12.82 -2.40 8.73
N ILE A 443 13.20 -3.30 7.84
CA ILE A 443 13.47 -4.72 8.18
C ILE A 443 14.68 -4.92 9.12
N ARG A 444 15.47 -3.88 9.35
CA ARG A 444 16.64 -3.89 10.26
C ARG A 444 16.38 -3.18 11.58
N VAL A 445 15.40 -2.30 11.64
CA VAL A 445 15.12 -1.47 12.83
C VAL A 445 13.84 -1.91 13.53
N LEU A 446 12.87 -2.43 12.77
CA LEU A 446 11.54 -2.78 13.26
C LEU A 446 11.18 -4.23 12.91
N PRO A 447 10.35 -4.89 13.74
CA PRO A 447 9.95 -6.26 13.51
C PRO A 447 9.03 -6.33 12.28
N MET A 448 9.42 -7.14 11.31
CA MET A 448 8.73 -7.28 10.03
C MET A 448 7.40 -8.03 10.15
N ILE A 449 7.24 -8.85 11.17
CA ILE A 449 6.05 -9.64 11.46
C ILE A 449 5.56 -9.26 12.85
N ALA A 450 4.24 -9.18 13.04
CA ALA A 450 3.64 -8.90 14.35
C ALA A 450 3.82 -10.11 15.28
N MET A 451 4.80 -10.03 16.20
CA MET A 451 5.15 -11.12 17.12
C MET A 451 3.96 -11.54 17.97
N TRP A 452 3.22 -10.58 18.49
CA TRP A 452 2.08 -10.84 19.37
C TRP A 452 0.94 -11.57 18.63
N GLU A 453 0.65 -11.25 17.37
CA GLU A 453 -0.40 -11.90 16.58
C GLU A 453 -0.05 -13.37 16.28
N ILE A 454 1.21 -13.65 15.96
CA ILE A 454 1.68 -15.02 15.72
C ILE A 454 1.65 -15.84 17.00
N LYS A 455 2.09 -15.27 18.12
CA LYS A 455 2.03 -15.91 19.43
C LYS A 455 0.58 -16.25 19.85
N ALA A 456 -0.34 -15.30 19.66
CA ALA A 456 -1.77 -15.53 19.91
C ALA A 456 -2.36 -16.64 19.01
N GLY A 457 -1.87 -16.76 17.77
CA GLY A 457 -2.22 -17.85 16.86
C GLY A 457 -1.72 -19.21 17.32
N ALA A 458 -0.47 -19.28 17.77
CA ALA A 458 0.17 -20.50 18.27
C ALA A 458 -0.49 -21.00 19.58
N GLY A 459 -0.81 -20.10 20.51
CA GLY A 459 -1.51 -20.44 21.76
C GLY A 459 -2.86 -21.08 21.50
N ARG A 460 -3.69 -20.47 20.64
CA ARG A 460 -5.00 -21.05 20.25
C ARG A 460 -4.90 -22.40 19.52
N ALA A 461 -3.82 -22.64 18.79
CA ALA A 461 -3.59 -23.91 18.14
C ALA A 461 -3.21 -25.02 19.14
N ALA A 462 -2.47 -24.67 20.20
CA ALA A 462 -2.14 -25.57 21.30
C ALA A 462 -3.38 -25.94 22.14
N GLU A 463 -4.24 -24.96 22.48
CA GLU A 463 -5.50 -25.18 23.19
C GLU A 463 -6.47 -26.10 22.44
N ARG A 464 -6.48 -26.10 21.11
CA ARG A 464 -7.35 -26.99 20.29
C ARG A 464 -6.84 -28.42 20.20
N ARG A 465 -5.56 -28.66 20.53
CA ARG A 465 -4.94 -29.99 20.52
C ARG A 465 -4.96 -30.65 21.90
N ALA A 466 -5.12 -29.87 22.96
CA ALA A 466 -5.32 -30.31 24.32
C ALA A 466 -6.82 -30.57 24.60
#